data_4912b99f30ac05acd20756d313638f70
#
_entry.id   4912b99f30ac05acd20756d313638f70
#
_cell.length_a   1.000
_cell.length_b   1.000
_cell.length_c   1.000
_cell.angle_alpha   90.00
_cell.angle_beta   90.00
_cell.angle_gamma   90.00
#
_symmetry.space_group_name_H-M   'P 1'
#
loop_
_entity.id
_entity.type
_entity.pdbx_description
1 polymer ?
#
loop_
_entity_poly.entity_id
_entity_poly.type
_entity_poly.pdbx_seq_one_letter_code
_entity_poly.pdbx_strand_id
1 'polypeptide(L)'
;MINRTKIIVITLTGALAAAALTGCGSSSSSAAPSSVSTAAAESSASSAAVSSVVDNAENGTDTLDGIYNALLEQDPISNQFEIAAMNIEYDFGLKAEDVAAYKGVKSNDNGDAGLVLVVDAASGKAQDVVTALESYKQDQVAFYGNYAEFAQAQSNVENAIISSKGDRVVMVIASNECTADLNSVVDSALNS
;
A
#
# COMPACT_ATOMS: atom_id res chain seq x y z
N MET A 1 -40.27 19.58 -15.01
CA MET A 1 -40.23 18.11 -14.95
C MET A 1 -39.47 17.73 -13.70
N ILE A 2 -40.17 17.16 -12.71
CA ILE A 2 -39.65 16.95 -11.35
C ILE A 2 -39.13 15.52 -11.27
N ASN A 3 -37.81 15.35 -11.09
CA ASN A 3 -37.19 14.03 -10.87
C ASN A 3 -37.35 13.63 -9.39
N ARG A 4 -38.07 12.56 -9.17
CA ARG A 4 -38.33 11.97 -7.85
C ARG A 4 -37.15 11.09 -7.45
N THR A 5 -36.37 11.55 -6.49
CA THR A 5 -35.36 10.76 -5.79
C THR A 5 -36.02 9.69 -4.92
N LYS A 6 -35.75 8.43 -5.20
CA LYS A 6 -36.19 7.30 -4.35
C LYS A 6 -35.21 7.11 -3.23
N ILE A 7 -35.63 7.39 -2.01
CA ILE A 7 -34.87 7.08 -0.79
C ILE A 7 -35.20 5.63 -0.43
N ILE A 8 -34.18 4.78 -0.40
CA ILE A 8 -34.26 3.41 0.13
C ILE A 8 -33.75 3.45 1.56
N VAL A 9 -34.66 3.25 2.51
CA VAL A 9 -34.31 3.07 3.93
C VAL A 9 -34.12 1.58 4.17
N ILE A 10 -32.91 1.17 4.50
CA ILE A 10 -32.62 -0.20 4.94
C ILE A 10 -32.48 -0.17 6.46
N THR A 11 -33.47 -0.72 7.15
CA THR A 11 -33.41 -0.96 8.60
C THR A 11 -32.75 -2.31 8.85
N LEU A 12 -31.59 -2.31 9.48
CA LEU A 12 -30.90 -3.53 9.91
C LEU A 12 -31.13 -3.73 11.42
N THR A 13 -31.91 -4.74 11.76
CA THR A 13 -32.21 -5.14 13.15
C THR A 13 -31.10 -6.08 13.62
N GLY A 14 -30.36 -5.68 14.68
CA GLY A 14 -29.33 -6.49 15.28
C GLY A 14 -29.88 -7.46 16.31
N ALA A 15 -29.29 -8.66 16.42
CA ALA A 15 -29.49 -9.60 17.54
C ALA A 15 -28.18 -9.76 18.31
N LEU A 16 -28.22 -9.41 19.60
CA LEU A 16 -27.16 -9.69 20.57
C LEU A 16 -27.22 -11.17 20.98
N ALA A 17 -26.09 -11.84 21.01
CA ALA A 17 -25.91 -13.08 21.76
C ALA A 17 -24.65 -12.96 22.65
N ALA A 18 -24.88 -12.91 23.96
CA ALA A 18 -23.85 -12.95 24.98
C ALA A 18 -23.58 -14.42 25.36
N ALA A 19 -22.30 -14.84 25.39
CA ALA A 19 -21.88 -16.08 26.01
C ALA A 19 -20.68 -15.79 26.93
N ALA A 20 -20.92 -15.89 28.23
CA ALA A 20 -19.92 -15.87 29.27
C ALA A 20 -19.39 -17.31 29.51
N LEU A 21 -18.07 -17.48 29.58
CA LEU A 21 -17.44 -18.70 30.14
C LEU A 21 -16.28 -18.28 31.04
N THR A 22 -16.56 -18.42 32.32
CA THR A 22 -15.60 -18.37 33.44
C THR A 22 -14.84 -19.70 33.50
N GLY A 23 -13.52 -19.66 33.71
CA GLY A 23 -12.70 -20.83 33.99
C GLY A 23 -11.40 -20.42 34.67
N CYS A 24 -11.40 -20.35 36.00
CA CYS A 24 -10.20 -20.30 36.85
C CYS A 24 -9.55 -21.69 36.92
N GLY A 25 -8.22 -21.74 36.95
CA GLY A 25 -7.46 -22.94 37.28
C GLY A 25 -5.99 -22.60 37.54
N SER A 26 -5.68 -22.35 38.80
CA SER A 26 -4.31 -22.22 39.33
C SER A 26 -3.68 -23.62 39.48
N SER A 27 -2.38 -23.79 39.24
CA SER A 27 -1.44 -24.46 40.16
C SER A 27 -0.01 -24.43 39.64
N SER A 28 0.86 -24.07 40.54
CA SER A 28 2.30 -24.04 40.58
C SER A 28 2.98 -25.40 40.49
N SER A 29 4.19 -25.46 39.91
CA SER A 29 5.46 -25.80 40.63
C SER A 29 6.61 -26.14 39.69
N SER A 30 7.69 -25.46 39.95
CA SER A 30 9.15 -25.78 39.91
C SER A 30 9.64 -27.05 39.23
N ALA A 31 10.65 -26.90 38.37
CA ALA A 31 12.05 -27.33 38.48
C ALA A 31 12.72 -27.49 37.12
N ALA A 32 13.82 -26.82 36.91
CA ALA A 32 14.87 -27.13 35.92
C ALA A 32 15.86 -28.15 36.58
N PRO A 33 16.94 -28.61 35.89
CA PRO A 33 17.32 -28.59 34.47
C PRO A 33 17.76 -29.99 33.93
N SER A 34 17.96 -30.11 32.62
CA SER A 34 19.13 -30.82 32.06
C SER A 34 19.13 -30.81 30.52
N SER A 35 20.26 -30.44 30.04
CA SER A 35 20.83 -30.56 28.69
C SER A 35 20.61 -31.93 28.01
N VAL A 36 20.51 -31.94 26.68
CA VAL A 36 21.37 -32.59 25.69
C VAL A 36 20.83 -32.39 24.25
N SER A 37 21.64 -31.79 23.41
CA SER A 37 22.07 -32.10 22.02
C SER A 37 21.09 -32.67 20.97
N THR A 38 21.14 -32.00 19.86
CA THR A 38 21.30 -32.49 18.47
C THR A 38 20.10 -33.14 17.81
N ALA A 39 19.55 -32.46 16.83
CA ALA A 39 19.49 -32.91 15.44
C ALA A 39 18.84 -31.83 14.57
N ALA A 40 19.56 -31.44 13.55
CA ALA A 40 19.09 -30.63 12.45
C ALA A 40 17.99 -31.36 11.66
N ALA A 41 16.92 -30.66 11.40
CA ALA A 41 16.01 -31.01 10.31
C ALA A 41 15.76 -29.72 9.51
N GLU A 42 16.47 -29.62 8.40
CA GLU A 42 16.19 -28.64 7.35
C GLU A 42 14.77 -28.88 6.85
N SER A 43 13.87 -27.92 7.11
CA SER A 43 12.64 -27.81 6.38
C SER A 43 12.78 -26.62 5.46
N SER A 44 13.12 -26.90 4.21
CA SER A 44 13.14 -25.96 3.12
C SER A 44 11.72 -25.45 2.87
N ALA A 45 11.36 -24.34 3.50
CA ALA A 45 10.25 -23.54 3.03
C ALA A 45 10.75 -22.80 1.80
N SER A 46 10.31 -23.25 0.63
CA SER A 46 10.47 -22.57 -0.63
C SER A 46 9.71 -21.25 -0.54
N SER A 47 10.42 -20.23 -0.14
CA SER A 47 10.02 -18.84 -0.34
C SER A 47 10.14 -18.60 -1.84
N ALA A 48 9.03 -18.56 -2.54
CA ALA A 48 9.01 -18.01 -3.88
C ALA A 48 9.35 -16.53 -3.74
N ALA A 49 10.64 -16.24 -3.88
CA ALA A 49 11.12 -14.91 -4.10
C ALA A 49 10.48 -14.44 -5.41
N VAL A 50 9.54 -13.51 -5.32
CA VAL A 50 9.24 -12.66 -6.46
C VAL A 50 10.50 -11.82 -6.62
N SER A 51 11.35 -12.26 -7.54
CA SER A 51 12.56 -11.56 -7.91
C SER A 51 12.17 -10.15 -8.34
N SER A 52 12.75 -9.17 -7.65
CA SER A 52 13.03 -7.89 -8.30
C SER A 52 13.68 -8.20 -9.65
N VAL A 53 12.94 -8.02 -10.72
CA VAL A 53 13.43 -8.32 -12.07
C VAL A 53 14.53 -7.35 -12.36
N VAL A 54 15.72 -7.91 -12.38
CA VAL A 54 16.95 -7.29 -12.77
C VAL A 54 16.85 -6.88 -14.23
N ASP A 55 17.11 -5.58 -14.44
CA ASP A 55 17.90 -5.06 -15.55
C ASP A 55 17.56 -5.58 -16.94
N ASN A 56 16.73 -4.82 -17.61
CA ASN A 56 16.97 -4.58 -19.02
C ASN A 56 17.13 -3.06 -19.18
N ALA A 57 18.38 -2.63 -19.32
CA ALA A 57 18.75 -1.25 -19.54
C ALA A 57 18.23 -0.77 -20.90
N GLU A 58 16.97 -0.36 -20.92
CA GLU A 58 16.48 0.63 -21.87
C GLU A 58 16.19 1.90 -21.06
N ASN A 59 17.04 2.88 -21.24
CA ASN A 59 17.00 4.20 -20.63
C ASN A 59 15.86 5.04 -21.25
N GLY A 60 14.63 4.51 -21.25
CA GLY A 60 13.43 5.19 -21.67
C GLY A 60 12.65 5.71 -20.47
N THR A 61 12.12 6.92 -20.57
CA THR A 61 11.25 7.51 -19.55
C THR A 61 9.92 6.76 -19.40
N ASP A 62 9.62 5.85 -20.32
CA ASP A 62 8.43 5.01 -20.35
C ASP A 62 8.61 3.64 -19.63
N THR A 63 9.79 3.35 -19.11
CA THR A 63 10.03 2.16 -18.26
C THR A 63 9.51 2.39 -16.84
N LEU A 64 9.25 1.31 -16.10
CA LEU A 64 8.85 1.38 -14.69
C LEU A 64 9.85 2.22 -13.87
N ASP A 65 11.15 1.96 -14.05
CA ASP A 65 12.23 2.72 -13.39
C ASP A 65 12.30 4.17 -13.85
N GLY A 66 12.11 4.43 -15.15
CA GLY A 66 12.11 5.78 -15.70
C GLY A 66 11.00 6.64 -15.10
N ILE A 67 9.78 6.12 -15.06
CA ILE A 67 8.63 6.80 -14.45
C ILE A 67 8.85 7.02 -12.96
N TYR A 68 9.27 5.97 -12.23
CA TYR A 68 9.55 6.07 -10.80
C TYR A 68 10.58 7.17 -10.50
N ASN A 69 11.70 7.19 -11.22
CA ASN A 69 12.76 8.18 -11.00
C ASN A 69 12.28 9.60 -11.34
N ALA A 70 11.53 9.77 -12.43
CA ALA A 70 10.98 11.09 -12.81
C ALA A 70 10.01 11.63 -11.75
N LEU A 71 9.19 10.79 -11.15
CA LEU A 71 8.28 11.16 -10.08
C LEU A 71 9.03 11.52 -8.80
N LEU A 72 10.00 10.70 -8.40
CA LEU A 72 10.78 10.91 -7.18
C LEU A 72 11.68 12.16 -7.26
N GLU A 73 12.11 12.55 -8.46
CA GLU A 73 12.85 13.80 -8.68
C GLU A 73 11.99 15.03 -8.37
N GLN A 74 10.68 14.97 -8.65
CA GLN A 74 9.74 16.06 -8.46
C GLN A 74 9.06 16.04 -7.09
N ASP A 75 8.97 14.86 -6.46
CA ASP A 75 8.49 14.69 -5.09
C ASP A 75 9.60 14.07 -4.22
N PRO A 76 10.53 14.88 -3.71
CA PRO A 76 11.62 14.37 -2.88
C PRO A 76 11.06 13.87 -1.56
N ILE A 77 11.17 12.56 -1.34
CA ILE A 77 10.76 11.92 -0.09
C ILE A 77 11.99 11.75 0.80
N SER A 78 11.98 12.41 1.95
CA SER A 78 12.99 12.21 3.01
C SER A 78 12.78 10.86 3.69
N ASN A 79 13.84 10.31 4.31
CA ASN A 79 13.77 9.09 5.12
C ASN A 79 12.96 7.97 4.43
N GLN A 80 13.39 7.60 3.22
CA GLN A 80 12.67 6.66 2.36
C GLN A 80 12.58 5.26 2.97
N PHE A 81 11.39 4.70 2.94
CA PHE A 81 11.11 3.30 3.17
C PHE A 81 10.76 2.64 1.84
N GLU A 82 11.59 1.71 1.38
CA GLU A 82 11.34 0.96 0.14
C GLU A 82 10.15 0.01 0.30
N ILE A 83 9.25 0.02 -0.67
CA ILE A 83 8.07 -0.85 -0.67
C ILE A 83 8.51 -2.26 -1.10
N ALA A 84 8.42 -3.21 -0.17
CA ALA A 84 8.70 -4.61 -0.39
C ALA A 84 7.44 -5.40 -0.83
N ALA A 85 7.62 -6.62 -1.30
CA ALA A 85 6.52 -7.49 -1.75
C ALA A 85 5.42 -7.69 -0.67
N MET A 86 5.83 -7.77 0.59
CA MET A 86 4.89 -7.86 1.72
C MET A 86 4.00 -6.61 1.83
N ASN A 87 4.54 -5.42 1.57
CA ASN A 87 3.76 -4.19 1.62
C ASN A 87 2.74 -4.13 0.48
N ILE A 88 3.09 -4.63 -0.72
CA ILE A 88 2.18 -4.71 -1.87
C ILE A 88 0.90 -5.47 -1.48
N GLU A 89 1.03 -6.59 -0.80
CA GLU A 89 -0.11 -7.41 -0.40
C GLU A 89 -0.83 -6.86 0.86
N TYR A 90 -0.07 -6.57 1.93
CA TYR A 90 -0.69 -6.25 3.22
C TYR A 90 -1.04 -4.78 3.41
N ASP A 91 -0.21 -3.85 2.90
CA ASP A 91 -0.48 -2.42 3.05
C ASP A 91 -1.42 -1.93 1.94
N PHE A 92 -1.14 -2.29 0.68
CA PHE A 92 -1.89 -1.79 -0.47
C PHE A 92 -3.05 -2.71 -0.90
N GLY A 93 -3.15 -3.92 -0.35
CA GLY A 93 -4.21 -4.88 -0.69
C GLY A 93 -4.13 -5.40 -2.13
N LEU A 94 -2.96 -5.27 -2.78
CA LEU A 94 -2.72 -5.74 -4.13
C LEU A 94 -2.43 -7.24 -4.11
N LYS A 95 -3.14 -8.01 -4.90
CA LYS A 95 -2.90 -9.45 -5.01
C LYS A 95 -1.67 -9.72 -5.85
N ALA A 96 -0.84 -10.68 -5.44
CA ALA A 96 0.37 -11.04 -6.17
C ALA A 96 0.11 -11.42 -7.64
N GLU A 97 -1.04 -12.04 -7.92
CA GLU A 97 -1.46 -12.41 -9.27
C GLU A 97 -1.85 -11.22 -10.17
N ASP A 98 -2.19 -10.08 -9.57
CA ASP A 98 -2.60 -8.87 -10.29
C ASP A 98 -1.41 -7.93 -10.58
N VAL A 99 -0.22 -8.24 -10.06
CA VAL A 99 1.00 -7.42 -10.17
C VAL A 99 2.10 -8.16 -10.93
N ALA A 100 2.52 -7.62 -12.05
CA ALA A 100 3.65 -8.16 -12.83
C ALA A 100 5.00 -7.62 -12.31
N ALA A 101 5.07 -6.32 -12.01
CA ALA A 101 6.23 -5.64 -11.43
C ALA A 101 5.79 -4.40 -10.66
N TYR A 102 6.63 -3.91 -9.79
CA TYR A 102 6.39 -2.66 -9.07
C TYR A 102 7.71 -2.04 -8.61
N LYS A 103 7.67 -0.74 -8.35
CA LYS A 103 8.72 0.00 -7.66
C LYS A 103 8.09 1.14 -6.88
N GLY A 104 8.54 1.34 -5.64
CA GLY A 104 7.99 2.43 -4.84
C GLY A 104 8.73 2.67 -3.54
N VAL A 105 8.54 3.87 -3.04
CA VAL A 105 8.99 4.30 -1.71
C VAL A 105 7.88 5.08 -1.04
N LYS A 106 7.88 5.06 0.28
CA LYS A 106 7.06 5.93 1.12
C LYS A 106 7.92 6.63 2.16
N SER A 107 7.44 7.75 2.67
CA SER A 107 8.06 8.42 3.81
C SER A 107 7.96 7.55 5.07
N ASN A 108 9.04 7.51 5.83
CA ASN A 108 9.09 6.90 7.16
C ASN A 108 9.07 7.98 8.27
N ASP A 109 8.86 9.23 7.89
CA ASP A 109 8.76 10.34 8.84
C ASP A 109 7.37 10.43 9.43
N ASN A 110 7.31 10.66 10.74
CA ASN A 110 6.03 10.78 11.43
C ASN A 110 5.27 12.03 10.95
N GLY A 111 4.06 11.83 10.47
CA GLY A 111 3.21 12.92 9.96
C GLY A 111 3.52 13.34 8.52
N ASP A 112 4.30 12.55 7.79
CA ASP A 112 4.46 12.69 6.34
C ASP A 112 3.88 11.46 5.64
N ALA A 113 3.00 11.68 4.66
CA ALA A 113 2.33 10.63 3.89
C ALA A 113 2.96 10.40 2.50
N GLY A 114 4.09 11.05 2.22
CA GLY A 114 4.75 10.99 0.91
C GLY A 114 4.90 9.57 0.38
N LEU A 115 4.47 9.34 -0.85
CA LEU A 115 4.47 8.04 -1.52
C LEU A 115 4.67 8.21 -3.01
N VAL A 116 5.59 7.47 -3.57
CA VAL A 116 5.68 7.22 -5.01
C VAL A 116 5.63 5.72 -5.24
N LEU A 117 4.62 5.24 -5.95
CA LEU A 117 4.44 3.83 -6.30
C LEU A 117 4.08 3.71 -7.77
N VAL A 118 4.85 2.92 -8.51
CA VAL A 118 4.59 2.53 -9.90
C VAL A 118 4.38 1.02 -9.92
N VAL A 119 3.28 0.58 -10.55
CA VAL A 119 2.90 -0.83 -10.66
C VAL A 119 2.66 -1.16 -12.12
N ASP A 120 3.33 -2.17 -12.62
CA ASP A 120 2.93 -2.86 -13.84
C ASP A 120 1.96 -3.96 -13.45
N ALA A 121 0.69 -3.77 -13.75
CA ALA A 121 -0.35 -4.75 -13.49
C ALA A 121 -0.19 -5.97 -14.43
N ALA A 122 -0.62 -7.13 -14.01
CA ALA A 122 -0.81 -8.26 -14.90
C ALA A 122 -1.83 -7.89 -15.99
N SER A 123 -1.70 -8.51 -17.17
CA SER A 123 -2.53 -8.12 -18.33
C SER A 123 -4.02 -8.08 -18.01
N GLY A 124 -4.62 -6.91 -18.25
CA GLY A 124 -6.03 -6.64 -17.98
C GLY A 124 -6.40 -6.43 -16.51
N LYS A 125 -5.41 -6.29 -15.61
CA LYS A 125 -5.60 -6.13 -14.17
C LYS A 125 -5.41 -4.69 -13.66
N ALA A 126 -5.12 -3.74 -14.54
CA ALA A 126 -4.91 -2.35 -14.15
C ALA A 126 -6.06 -1.77 -13.32
N GLN A 127 -7.31 -2.09 -13.68
CA GLN A 127 -8.48 -1.59 -12.93
C GLN A 127 -8.61 -2.23 -11.54
N ASP A 128 -8.22 -3.49 -11.37
CA ASP A 128 -8.19 -4.14 -10.05
C ASP A 128 -7.14 -3.47 -9.16
N VAL A 129 -5.96 -3.16 -9.72
CA VAL A 129 -4.89 -2.40 -9.05
C VAL A 129 -5.36 -1.00 -8.66
N VAL A 130 -5.97 -0.25 -9.59
CA VAL A 130 -6.53 1.09 -9.29
C VAL A 130 -7.53 1.02 -8.14
N THR A 131 -8.43 0.03 -8.16
CA THR A 131 -9.46 -0.12 -7.12
C THR A 131 -8.83 -0.38 -5.73
N ALA A 132 -7.79 -1.21 -5.67
CA ALA A 132 -7.09 -1.47 -4.41
C ALA A 132 -6.35 -0.22 -3.90
N LEU A 133 -5.69 0.54 -4.79
CA LEU A 133 -5.01 1.79 -4.42
C LEU A 133 -5.99 2.89 -3.98
N GLU A 134 -7.18 2.96 -4.56
CA GLU A 134 -8.24 3.85 -4.09
C GLU A 134 -8.74 3.47 -2.69
N SER A 135 -8.83 2.17 -2.39
CA SER A 135 -9.14 1.70 -1.03
C SER A 135 -8.05 2.09 -0.04
N TYR A 136 -6.79 1.87 -0.40
CA TYR A 136 -5.65 2.32 0.40
C TYR A 136 -5.70 3.82 0.68
N LYS A 137 -5.96 4.64 -0.35
CA LYS A 137 -6.13 6.10 -0.20
C LYS A 137 -7.19 6.44 0.85
N GLN A 138 -8.37 5.79 0.79
CA GLN A 138 -9.46 6.02 1.75
C GLN A 138 -9.05 5.65 3.18
N ASP A 139 -8.33 4.55 3.36
CA ASP A 139 -7.82 4.12 4.66
C ASP A 139 -6.79 5.13 5.22
N GLN A 140 -5.92 5.67 4.36
CA GLN A 140 -4.96 6.71 4.76
C GLN A 140 -5.65 8.03 5.11
N VAL A 141 -6.67 8.45 4.38
CA VAL A 141 -7.48 9.64 4.73
C VAL A 141 -8.11 9.45 6.11
N ALA A 142 -8.69 8.27 6.37
CA ALA A 142 -9.28 7.96 7.67
C ALA A 142 -8.23 7.92 8.79
N PHE A 143 -7.05 7.39 8.53
CA PHE A 143 -5.95 7.33 9.49
C PHE A 143 -5.47 8.73 9.87
N TYR A 144 -5.06 9.55 8.91
CA TYR A 144 -4.53 10.89 9.18
C TYR A 144 -5.60 11.86 9.71
N GLY A 145 -6.85 11.68 9.31
CA GLY A 145 -7.99 12.49 9.79
C GLY A 145 -8.30 12.34 11.28
N ASN A 146 -7.74 11.33 11.97
CA ASN A 146 -7.88 11.17 13.40
C ASN A 146 -6.89 12.02 14.23
N TYR A 147 -5.91 12.66 13.57
CA TYR A 147 -4.82 13.38 14.22
C TYR A 147 -4.72 14.80 13.70
N ALA A 148 -5.12 15.78 14.50
CA ALA A 148 -5.11 17.18 14.08
C ALA A 148 -3.70 17.70 13.76
N GLU A 149 -2.66 17.14 14.37
CA GLU A 149 -1.26 17.45 14.10
C GLU A 149 -0.78 17.00 12.72
N PHE A 150 -1.51 16.10 12.05
CA PHE A 150 -1.18 15.57 10.71
C PHE A 150 -2.03 16.19 9.60
N ALA A 151 -2.54 17.38 9.79
CA ALA A 151 -3.42 18.04 8.81
C ALA A 151 -2.78 18.19 7.43
N GLN A 152 -1.46 18.39 7.34
CA GLN A 152 -0.75 18.45 6.06
C GLN A 152 -0.74 17.09 5.38
N ALA A 153 -0.38 16.03 6.09
CA ALA A 153 -0.40 14.67 5.57
C ALA A 153 -1.82 14.26 5.14
N GLN A 154 -2.85 14.58 5.92
CA GLN A 154 -4.24 14.36 5.54
C GLN A 154 -4.57 15.04 4.22
N SER A 155 -4.25 16.33 4.08
CA SER A 155 -4.47 17.07 2.83
C SER A 155 -3.73 16.44 1.65
N ASN A 156 -2.48 16.00 1.85
CA ASN A 156 -1.69 15.36 0.79
C ASN A 156 -2.34 14.03 0.35
N VAL A 157 -2.84 13.22 1.28
CA VAL A 157 -3.55 11.97 0.96
C VAL A 157 -4.88 12.23 0.25
N GLU A 158 -5.67 13.21 0.69
CA GLU A 158 -6.92 13.60 0.03
C GLU A 158 -6.68 13.99 -1.45
N ASN A 159 -5.53 14.60 -1.74
CA ASN A 159 -5.11 15.00 -3.07
C ASN A 159 -4.22 13.96 -3.77
N ALA A 160 -4.11 12.74 -3.23
CA ALA A 160 -3.34 11.68 -3.87
C ALA A 160 -3.81 11.40 -5.29
N ILE A 161 -2.84 11.23 -6.19
CA ILE A 161 -3.08 10.98 -7.61
C ILE A 161 -2.96 9.48 -7.85
N ILE A 162 -3.98 8.88 -8.46
CA ILE A 162 -3.95 7.52 -8.99
C ILE A 162 -4.29 7.62 -10.47
N SER A 163 -3.37 7.20 -11.32
CA SER A 163 -3.52 7.28 -12.77
C SER A 163 -3.02 6.01 -13.44
N SER A 164 -3.55 5.69 -14.61
CA SER A 164 -3.13 4.49 -15.35
C SER A 164 -3.05 4.72 -16.85
N LYS A 165 -2.12 4.01 -17.50
CA LYS A 165 -2.00 3.93 -18.97
C LYS A 165 -1.64 2.51 -19.37
N GLY A 166 -2.54 1.85 -20.09
CA GLY A 166 -2.42 0.43 -20.38
C GLY A 166 -2.47 -0.38 -19.09
N ASP A 167 -1.49 -1.25 -18.88
CA ASP A 167 -1.37 -2.07 -17.67
C ASP A 167 -0.49 -1.37 -16.58
N ARG A 168 0.01 -0.15 -16.85
CA ARG A 168 0.78 0.61 -15.86
C ARG A 168 -0.12 1.50 -15.01
N VAL A 169 0.07 1.43 -13.70
CA VAL A 169 -0.66 2.22 -12.70
C VAL A 169 0.34 2.96 -11.83
N VAL A 170 0.07 4.21 -11.56
CA VAL A 170 0.89 5.08 -10.71
C VAL A 170 0.03 5.61 -9.57
N MET A 171 0.57 5.58 -8.35
CA MET A 171 0.02 6.31 -7.21
C MET A 171 1.09 7.23 -6.64
N VAL A 172 0.74 8.51 -6.46
CA VAL A 172 1.59 9.51 -5.83
C VAL A 172 0.81 10.23 -4.74
N ILE A 173 1.42 10.32 -3.55
CA ILE A 173 0.97 11.19 -2.46
C ILE A 173 2.12 12.17 -2.23
N ALA A 174 1.85 13.46 -2.35
CA ALA A 174 2.85 14.49 -2.12
C ALA A 174 3.50 14.33 -0.74
N SER A 175 4.83 14.42 -0.67
CA SER A 175 5.54 14.60 0.58
C SER A 175 5.23 15.98 1.17
N ASN A 176 5.52 16.19 2.46
CA ASN A 176 5.34 17.51 3.07
C ASN A 176 6.30 18.57 2.49
N GLU A 177 7.34 18.16 1.78
CA GLU A 177 8.33 19.02 1.14
C GLU A 177 8.04 19.24 -0.35
N CYS A 178 7.06 18.53 -0.92
CA CYS A 178 6.72 18.62 -2.33
C CYS A 178 6.15 20.01 -2.69
N THR A 179 6.70 20.62 -3.74
CA THR A 179 6.22 21.92 -4.28
C THR A 179 5.83 21.82 -5.74
N ALA A 180 5.98 20.65 -6.36
CA ALA A 180 5.68 20.44 -7.78
C ALA A 180 4.18 20.24 -8.03
N ASP A 181 3.73 20.55 -9.25
CA ASP A 181 2.43 20.11 -9.75
C ASP A 181 2.50 18.63 -10.19
N LEU A 182 2.23 17.75 -9.24
CA LEU A 182 2.33 16.30 -9.46
C LEU A 182 1.34 15.78 -10.51
N ASN A 183 0.21 16.45 -10.77
CA ASN A 183 -0.70 16.05 -11.85
C ASN A 183 0.01 16.15 -13.20
N SER A 184 0.64 17.28 -13.46
CA SER A 184 1.40 17.48 -14.71
C SER A 184 2.60 16.53 -14.81
N VAL A 185 3.24 16.22 -13.69
CA VAL A 185 4.38 15.27 -13.64
C VAL A 185 3.93 13.85 -13.95
N VAL A 186 2.86 13.36 -13.32
CA VAL A 186 2.30 12.03 -13.56
C VAL A 186 1.83 11.89 -15.01
N ASP A 187 1.11 12.89 -15.52
CA ASP A 187 0.65 12.90 -16.92
C ASP A 187 1.83 12.85 -17.90
N SER A 188 2.88 13.61 -17.64
CA SER A 188 4.08 13.60 -18.48
C SER A 188 4.81 12.27 -18.42
N ALA A 189 4.98 11.72 -17.22
CA ALA A 189 5.68 10.45 -17.00
C ALA A 189 4.95 9.25 -17.64
N LEU A 190 3.61 9.24 -17.59
CA LEU A 190 2.82 8.17 -18.22
C LEU A 190 2.70 8.34 -19.75
N ASN A 191 2.95 9.53 -20.31
CA ASN A 191 2.77 9.81 -21.74
C ASN A 191 4.09 10.02 -22.50
N SER A 192 5.23 9.85 -21.81
CA SER A 192 6.56 9.93 -22.42
C SER A 192 6.87 8.76 -23.34
#